data_02a7e1cc10ba13234ef185e97603541b
#
_entry.id   02a7e1cc10ba13234ef185e97603541b
#
_cell.length_a   1.000
_cell.length_b   1.000
_cell.length_c   1.000
_cell.angle_alpha   90.00
_cell.angle_beta   90.00
_cell.angle_gamma   90.00
#
_symmetry.space_group_name_H-M   'P 1'
#
loop_
_entity.id
_entity.type
_entity.pdbx_description
1 polymer ?
#
loop_
_entity_poly.entity_id
_entity_poly.type
_entity_poly.pdbx_seq_one_letter_code
_entity_poly.pdbx_strand_id
1 'polypeptide(L)'
;EPPPKLSLNTPISYVLIQAEPGQNIGELKKRLEATFPETKAYTTSELSKKVRGFWQQSTGIGFILGLGAGVGVVVGVVIVGQILYSAVADHIKEFGTLKAMGASNRVIYGVIIEQALWMAILGYIPGMLLCWGLGAWTSATQGIVILITPLTAAGVFGITVLMCVGSALFAIQKVSKVDPAIVFKA
;
A
#
# COMPACT_ATOMS: atom_id res chain seq x y z
N GLU A 1 -32.89 9.00 -13.07
CA GLU A 1 -34.16 8.25 -12.87
C GLU A 1 -34.82 8.75 -11.61
N PRO A 2 -36.16 9.02 -11.65
CA PRO A 2 -36.88 9.42 -10.46
C PRO A 2 -36.86 8.29 -9.41
N PRO A 3 -36.82 8.61 -8.09
CA PRO A 3 -36.78 7.58 -7.07
C PRO A 3 -37.98 6.64 -7.19
N PRO A 4 -37.78 5.33 -7.01
CA PRO A 4 -38.86 4.36 -7.13
C PRO A 4 -39.95 4.67 -6.09
N LYS A 5 -41.20 4.66 -6.52
CA LYS A 5 -42.34 4.86 -5.61
C LYS A 5 -42.42 3.68 -4.65
N LEU A 6 -42.16 3.91 -3.37
CA LEU A 6 -42.26 2.91 -2.32
C LEU A 6 -43.74 2.49 -2.16
N SER A 7 -44.05 1.22 -2.38
CA SER A 7 -45.34 0.62 -2.05
C SER A 7 -45.20 -0.12 -0.70
N LEU A 8 -46.33 -0.35 0.01
CA LEU A 8 -46.33 -1.03 1.30
C LEU A 8 -45.77 -2.46 1.25
N ASN A 9 -45.64 -3.06 0.08
CA ASN A 9 -45.10 -4.39 -0.13
C ASN A 9 -43.68 -4.41 -0.72
N THR A 10 -42.99 -3.27 -0.82
CA THR A 10 -41.63 -3.22 -1.33
C THR A 10 -40.64 -3.74 -0.26
N PRO A 11 -39.84 -4.79 -0.52
CA PRO A 11 -38.88 -5.25 0.47
C PRO A 11 -37.81 -4.18 0.68
N ILE A 12 -37.69 -3.68 1.91
CA ILE A 12 -36.72 -2.67 2.30
C ILE A 12 -35.51 -3.40 2.88
N SER A 13 -34.36 -3.23 2.26
CA SER A 13 -33.11 -3.87 2.72
C SER A 13 -32.49 -3.21 3.95
N TYR A 14 -32.62 -1.88 4.08
CA TYR A 14 -32.12 -1.11 5.23
C TYR A 14 -32.80 0.26 5.33
N VAL A 15 -32.86 0.77 6.54
CA VAL A 15 -33.38 2.11 6.86
C VAL A 15 -32.26 2.93 7.48
N LEU A 16 -32.01 4.12 6.94
CA LEU A 16 -31.05 5.06 7.50
C LEU A 16 -31.75 5.93 8.55
N ILE A 17 -31.22 5.94 9.75
CA ILE A 17 -31.72 6.74 10.86
C ILE A 17 -30.65 7.75 11.26
N GLN A 18 -31.01 9.01 11.31
CA GLN A 18 -30.12 10.06 11.79
C GLN A 18 -30.42 10.32 13.28
N ALA A 19 -29.43 10.12 14.14
CA ALA A 19 -29.54 10.43 15.56
C ALA A 19 -29.47 11.95 15.77
N GLU A 20 -30.21 12.44 16.77
CA GLU A 20 -30.14 13.85 17.19
C GLU A 20 -28.77 14.17 17.84
N PRO A 21 -28.29 15.41 17.70
CA PRO A 21 -27.04 15.83 18.33
C PRO A 21 -27.10 15.63 19.85
N GLY A 22 -26.17 14.84 20.42
CA GLY A 22 -26.08 14.58 21.86
C GLY A 22 -26.76 13.30 22.34
N GLN A 23 -27.46 12.55 21.50
CA GLN A 23 -28.01 11.24 21.86
C GLN A 23 -26.95 10.15 22.01
N ASN A 24 -27.10 9.31 23.04
CA ASN A 24 -26.24 8.15 23.23
C ASN A 24 -26.61 7.07 22.21
N ILE A 25 -25.73 6.86 21.21
CA ILE A 25 -25.94 5.91 20.10
C ILE A 25 -26.15 4.49 20.62
N GLY A 26 -25.51 4.11 21.75
CA GLY A 26 -25.67 2.79 22.35
C GLY A 26 -27.07 2.53 22.91
N GLU A 27 -27.71 3.54 23.53
CA GLU A 27 -29.08 3.45 24.03
C GLU A 27 -30.10 3.47 22.91
N LEU A 28 -29.84 4.31 21.89
CA LEU A 28 -30.71 4.36 20.70
C LEU A 28 -30.72 3.00 19.98
N LYS A 29 -29.57 2.36 19.85
CA LYS A 29 -29.43 1.02 19.27
C LYS A 29 -30.25 -0.02 20.04
N LYS A 30 -30.13 -0.06 21.38
CA LYS A 30 -30.91 -0.97 22.23
C LYS A 30 -32.41 -0.75 22.13
N ARG A 31 -32.86 0.51 22.07
CA ARG A 31 -34.26 0.86 21.89
C ARG A 31 -34.79 0.39 20.55
N LEU A 32 -34.07 0.59 19.48
CA LEU A 32 -34.45 0.16 18.12
C LEU A 32 -34.53 -1.35 18.03
N GLU A 33 -33.58 -2.09 18.58
CA GLU A 33 -33.58 -3.55 18.61
C GLU A 33 -34.72 -4.11 19.51
N ALA A 34 -35.09 -3.41 20.59
CA ALA A 34 -36.22 -3.79 21.43
C ALA A 34 -37.57 -3.53 20.76
N THR A 35 -37.69 -2.45 19.96
CA THR A 35 -38.91 -2.09 19.26
C THR A 35 -39.13 -2.94 18.01
N PHE A 36 -38.07 -3.34 17.34
CA PHE A 36 -38.08 -4.13 16.11
C PHE A 36 -37.19 -5.36 16.25
N PRO A 37 -37.67 -6.45 16.87
CA PRO A 37 -36.82 -7.64 17.18
C PRO A 37 -36.30 -8.38 15.95
N GLU A 38 -36.88 -8.18 14.77
CA GLU A 38 -36.43 -8.76 13.51
C GLU A 38 -35.32 -7.93 12.82
N THR A 39 -34.96 -6.76 13.36
CA THR A 39 -33.97 -5.86 12.78
C THR A 39 -32.75 -5.74 13.67
N LYS A 40 -31.57 -5.55 13.04
CA LYS A 40 -30.34 -5.24 13.76
C LYS A 40 -29.88 -3.82 13.44
N ALA A 41 -29.69 -3.03 14.48
CA ALA A 41 -29.18 -1.68 14.34
C ALA A 41 -27.63 -1.70 14.29
N TYR A 42 -27.06 -1.08 13.29
CA TYR A 42 -25.61 -0.93 13.13
C TYR A 42 -25.26 0.55 13.06
N THR A 43 -24.19 0.94 13.71
CA THR A 43 -23.60 2.25 13.44
C THR A 43 -22.93 2.24 12.06
N THR A 44 -22.75 3.40 11.44
CA THR A 44 -22.10 3.53 10.13
C THR A 44 -20.72 2.87 10.11
N SER A 45 -19.97 2.98 11.22
CA SER A 45 -18.64 2.36 11.34
C SER A 45 -18.72 0.83 11.48
N GLU A 46 -19.67 0.30 12.25
CA GLU A 46 -19.88 -1.15 12.40
C GLU A 46 -20.34 -1.78 11.08
N LEU A 47 -21.30 -1.13 10.41
CA LEU A 47 -21.78 -1.59 9.11
C LEU A 47 -20.66 -1.60 8.06
N SER A 48 -19.88 -0.52 7.99
CA SER A 48 -18.72 -0.43 7.09
C SER A 48 -17.70 -1.53 7.35
N LYS A 49 -17.38 -1.83 8.62
CA LYS A 49 -16.48 -2.94 8.97
C LYS A 49 -17.05 -4.29 8.56
N LYS A 50 -18.34 -4.52 8.81
CA LYS A 50 -19.02 -5.78 8.47
C LYS A 50 -19.10 -5.99 6.96
N VAL A 51 -19.46 -4.97 6.19
CA VAL A 51 -19.49 -5.02 4.72
C VAL A 51 -18.08 -5.24 4.17
N ARG A 52 -17.08 -4.54 4.70
CA ARG A 52 -15.68 -4.75 4.28
C ARG A 52 -15.20 -6.17 4.58
N GLY A 53 -15.51 -6.70 5.77
CA GLY A 53 -15.17 -8.08 6.13
C GLY A 53 -15.83 -9.10 5.21
N PHE A 54 -17.10 -8.88 4.87
CA PHE A 54 -17.84 -9.74 3.93
C PHE A 54 -17.17 -9.74 2.54
N TRP A 55 -16.86 -8.57 1.99
CA TRP A 55 -16.19 -8.47 0.69
C TRP A 55 -14.79 -9.09 0.68
N GLN A 56 -14.06 -8.99 1.77
CA GLN A 56 -12.74 -9.60 1.89
C GLN A 56 -12.78 -11.14 1.99
N GLN A 57 -13.79 -11.69 2.69
CA GLN A 57 -13.85 -13.12 2.98
C GLN A 57 -14.73 -13.91 2.00
N SER A 58 -15.85 -13.33 1.55
CA SER A 58 -16.85 -14.07 0.77
C SER A 58 -16.68 -13.97 -0.73
N THR A 59 -16.03 -12.94 -1.25
CA THR A 59 -15.94 -12.72 -2.70
C THR A 59 -14.58 -13.07 -3.32
N GLY A 60 -13.58 -13.45 -2.51
CA GLY A 60 -12.23 -13.74 -3.00
C GLY A 60 -11.48 -12.53 -3.60
N ILE A 61 -12.16 -11.39 -3.81
CA ILE A 61 -11.57 -10.17 -4.38
C ILE A 61 -10.40 -9.68 -3.53
N GLY A 62 -10.54 -9.70 -2.20
CA GLY A 62 -9.48 -9.34 -1.27
C GLY A 62 -8.24 -10.23 -1.41
N PHE A 63 -8.45 -11.52 -1.65
CA PHE A 63 -7.37 -12.48 -1.88
C PHE A 63 -6.64 -12.21 -3.20
N ILE A 64 -7.39 -12.01 -4.29
CA ILE A 64 -6.81 -11.73 -5.61
C ILE A 64 -6.01 -10.42 -5.60
N LEU A 65 -6.56 -9.35 -5.01
CA LEU A 65 -5.86 -8.07 -4.89
C LEU A 65 -4.63 -8.16 -3.98
N GLY A 66 -4.75 -8.90 -2.86
CA GLY A 66 -3.63 -9.14 -1.95
C GLY A 66 -2.51 -9.94 -2.60
N LEU A 67 -2.87 -10.98 -3.37
CA LEU A 67 -1.92 -11.80 -4.13
C LEU A 67 -1.23 -10.96 -5.21
N GLY A 68 -1.98 -10.14 -5.95
CA GLY A 68 -1.42 -9.23 -6.94
C GLY A 68 -0.44 -8.22 -6.33
N ALA A 69 -0.79 -7.64 -5.18
CA ALA A 69 0.09 -6.74 -4.44
C ALA A 69 1.36 -7.47 -3.95
N GLY A 70 1.22 -8.69 -3.43
CA GLY A 70 2.35 -9.52 -2.99
C GLY A 70 3.31 -9.85 -4.12
N VAL A 71 2.79 -10.29 -5.27
CA VAL A 71 3.60 -10.53 -6.48
C VAL A 71 4.30 -9.24 -6.93
N GLY A 72 3.58 -8.11 -6.93
CA GLY A 72 4.17 -6.80 -7.26
C GLY A 72 5.35 -6.42 -6.37
N VAL A 73 5.25 -6.67 -5.06
CA VAL A 73 6.35 -6.43 -4.12
C VAL A 73 7.53 -7.35 -4.42
N VAL A 74 7.31 -8.65 -4.65
CA VAL A 74 8.39 -9.61 -4.96
C VAL A 74 9.11 -9.20 -6.24
N VAL A 75 8.37 -8.92 -7.31
CA VAL A 75 8.94 -8.48 -8.59
C VAL A 75 9.70 -7.16 -8.41
N GLY A 76 9.13 -6.22 -7.66
CA GLY A 76 9.79 -4.94 -7.36
C GLY A 76 11.11 -5.11 -6.61
N VAL A 77 11.17 -5.97 -5.59
CA VAL A 77 12.41 -6.31 -4.85
C VAL A 77 13.48 -6.86 -5.79
N VAL A 78 13.10 -7.78 -6.68
CA VAL A 78 14.04 -8.39 -7.62
C VAL A 78 14.56 -7.36 -8.61
N ILE A 79 13.68 -6.56 -9.21
CA ILE A 79 14.08 -5.54 -10.22
C ILE A 79 14.97 -4.47 -9.58
N VAL A 80 14.56 -3.90 -8.44
CA VAL A 80 15.36 -2.89 -7.73
C VAL A 80 16.71 -3.46 -7.30
N GLY A 81 16.71 -4.70 -6.79
CA GLY A 81 17.95 -5.39 -6.42
C GLY A 81 18.90 -5.58 -7.62
N GLN A 82 18.36 -5.91 -8.78
CA GLN A 82 19.14 -6.09 -10.01
C GLN A 82 19.72 -4.76 -10.54
N ILE A 83 18.92 -3.70 -10.51
CA ILE A 83 19.36 -2.36 -10.93
C ILE A 83 20.48 -1.86 -10.00
N LEU A 84 20.29 -1.97 -8.69
CA LEU A 84 21.31 -1.56 -7.71
C LEU A 84 22.58 -2.41 -7.84
N TYR A 85 22.43 -3.72 -8.05
CA TYR A 85 23.58 -4.60 -8.28
C TYR A 85 24.36 -4.20 -9.54
N SER A 86 23.67 -3.94 -10.65
CA SER A 86 24.31 -3.50 -11.90
C SER A 86 25.03 -2.15 -11.70
N ALA A 87 24.35 -1.17 -11.09
CA ALA A 87 24.93 0.14 -10.82
C ALA A 87 26.22 0.05 -9.97
N VAL A 88 26.22 -0.80 -8.93
CA VAL A 88 27.40 -1.01 -8.10
C VAL A 88 28.52 -1.77 -8.88
N ALA A 89 28.14 -2.73 -9.71
CA ALA A 89 29.11 -3.48 -10.52
C ALA A 89 29.78 -2.58 -11.57
N ASP A 90 29.04 -1.68 -12.19
CA ASP A 90 29.54 -0.73 -13.18
C ASP A 90 30.55 0.25 -12.57
N HIS A 91 30.35 0.64 -11.30
CA HIS A 91 31.22 1.57 -10.57
C HIS A 91 32.19 0.89 -9.59
N ILE A 92 32.44 -0.41 -9.76
CA ILE A 92 33.26 -1.21 -8.82
C ILE A 92 34.70 -0.68 -8.71
N LYS A 93 35.27 -0.15 -9.80
CA LYS A 93 36.61 0.45 -9.81
C LYS A 93 36.68 1.73 -9.00
N GLU A 94 35.64 2.56 -9.04
CA GLU A 94 35.50 3.79 -8.26
C GLU A 94 35.39 3.48 -6.77
N PHE A 95 34.55 2.51 -6.41
CA PHE A 95 34.45 2.03 -5.03
C PHE A 95 35.74 1.41 -4.52
N GLY A 96 36.49 0.69 -5.40
CA GLY A 96 37.79 0.13 -5.09
C GLY A 96 38.84 1.21 -4.82
N THR A 97 38.88 2.30 -5.59
CA THR A 97 39.76 3.45 -5.37
C THR A 97 39.43 4.19 -4.10
N LEU A 98 38.13 4.41 -3.81
CA LEU A 98 37.67 4.99 -2.56
C LEU A 98 38.16 4.17 -1.34
N LYS A 99 38.06 2.87 -1.44
CA LYS A 99 38.50 1.94 -0.40
C LYS A 99 40.02 1.96 -0.23
N ALA A 100 40.79 2.05 -1.31
CA ALA A 100 42.22 2.19 -1.27
C ALA A 100 42.69 3.51 -0.63
N MET A 101 41.90 4.59 -0.76
CA MET A 101 42.12 5.87 -0.08
C MET A 101 41.68 5.86 1.40
N GLY A 102 41.18 4.72 1.93
CA GLY A 102 40.82 4.56 3.34
C GLY A 102 39.35 4.80 3.65
N ALA A 103 38.47 4.89 2.65
CA ALA A 103 37.03 4.98 2.90
C ALA A 103 36.48 3.73 3.61
N SER A 104 35.73 3.93 4.68
CA SER A 104 35.11 2.84 5.41
C SER A 104 33.97 2.21 4.61
N ASN A 105 33.70 0.93 4.81
CA ASN A 105 32.55 0.25 4.18
C ASN A 105 31.21 0.96 4.46
N ARG A 106 31.10 1.67 5.60
CA ARG A 106 29.90 2.44 5.96
C ARG A 106 29.60 3.58 4.97
N VAL A 107 30.63 4.22 4.43
CA VAL A 107 30.46 5.29 3.44
C VAL A 107 29.89 4.70 2.14
N ILE A 108 30.44 3.59 1.66
CA ILE A 108 29.98 2.91 0.44
C ILE A 108 28.52 2.43 0.62
N TYR A 109 28.21 1.84 1.78
CA TYR A 109 26.85 1.40 2.07
C TYR A 109 25.87 2.57 2.17
N GLY A 110 26.30 3.70 2.73
CA GLY A 110 25.52 4.93 2.79
C GLY A 110 25.09 5.42 1.42
N VAL A 111 26.01 5.47 0.45
CA VAL A 111 25.73 5.87 -0.93
C VAL A 111 24.68 4.96 -1.59
N ILE A 112 24.82 3.65 -1.43
CA ILE A 112 23.86 2.68 -2.03
C ILE A 112 22.48 2.79 -1.39
N ILE A 113 22.42 3.00 -0.07
CA ILE A 113 21.12 3.21 0.63
C ILE A 113 20.49 4.53 0.21
N GLU A 114 21.28 5.59 0.07
CA GLU A 114 20.80 6.89 -0.42
C GLU A 114 20.21 6.76 -1.83
N GLN A 115 20.90 6.06 -2.73
CA GLN A 115 20.41 5.77 -4.07
C GLN A 115 19.08 4.99 -4.03
N ALA A 116 18.95 3.99 -3.14
CA ALA A 116 17.72 3.23 -2.96
C ALA A 116 16.57 4.11 -2.45
N LEU A 117 16.85 5.07 -1.56
CA LEU A 117 15.84 6.04 -1.08
C LEU A 117 15.37 6.96 -2.20
N TRP A 118 16.28 7.47 -3.02
CA TRP A 118 15.91 8.27 -4.19
C TRP A 118 15.04 7.47 -5.16
N MET A 119 15.38 6.21 -5.43
CA MET A 119 14.55 5.32 -6.25
C MET A 119 13.15 5.12 -5.65
N ALA A 120 13.06 4.96 -4.31
CA ALA A 120 11.76 4.82 -3.64
C ALA A 120 10.90 6.08 -3.80
N ILE A 121 11.47 7.26 -3.62
CA ILE A 121 10.75 8.55 -3.74
C ILE A 121 10.31 8.78 -5.19
N LEU A 122 11.24 8.64 -6.14
CA LEU A 122 10.97 8.85 -7.57
C LEU A 122 9.98 7.84 -8.14
N GLY A 123 9.95 6.61 -7.64
CA GLY A 123 8.98 5.60 -8.04
C GLY A 123 7.62 5.79 -7.38
N TYR A 124 7.59 6.21 -6.10
CA TYR A 124 6.36 6.42 -5.35
C TYR A 124 5.50 7.55 -5.90
N ILE A 125 6.11 8.68 -6.26
CA ILE A 125 5.38 9.87 -6.72
C ILE A 125 4.55 9.57 -7.98
N PRO A 126 5.10 9.09 -9.10
CA PRO A 126 4.31 8.78 -10.29
C PRO A 126 3.33 7.62 -10.04
N GLY A 127 3.70 6.62 -9.25
CA GLY A 127 2.81 5.53 -8.87
C GLY A 127 1.58 6.02 -8.13
N MET A 128 1.75 6.94 -7.18
CA MET A 128 0.64 7.53 -6.42
C MET A 128 -0.24 8.44 -7.28
N LEU A 129 0.36 9.21 -8.20
CA LEU A 129 -0.38 10.03 -9.15
C LEU A 129 -1.25 9.18 -10.08
N LEU A 130 -0.73 8.05 -10.56
CA LEU A 130 -1.49 7.10 -11.37
C LEU A 130 -2.65 6.48 -10.59
N CYS A 131 -2.42 6.05 -9.34
CA CYS A 131 -3.47 5.53 -8.49
C CYS A 131 -4.58 6.56 -8.24
N TRP A 132 -4.21 7.80 -7.99
CA TRP A 132 -5.17 8.89 -7.77
C TRP A 132 -5.95 9.23 -9.04
N GLY A 133 -5.27 9.29 -10.19
CA GLY A 133 -5.89 9.52 -11.50
C GLY A 133 -6.87 8.42 -11.89
N LEU A 134 -6.49 7.14 -11.71
CA LEU A 134 -7.36 6.00 -11.97
C LEU A 134 -8.55 5.98 -10.99
N GLY A 135 -8.33 6.32 -9.72
CA GLY A 135 -9.39 6.44 -8.72
C GLY A 135 -10.41 7.51 -9.09
N ALA A 136 -9.96 8.68 -9.53
CA ALA A 136 -10.81 9.76 -9.99
C ALA A 136 -11.60 9.38 -11.25
N TRP A 137 -10.95 8.73 -12.21
CA TRP A 137 -11.62 8.24 -13.42
C TRP A 137 -12.69 7.19 -13.10
N THR A 138 -12.37 6.21 -12.27
CA THR A 138 -13.32 5.16 -11.88
C THR A 138 -14.53 5.75 -11.14
N SER A 139 -14.31 6.73 -10.27
CA SER A 139 -15.41 7.42 -9.58
C SER A 139 -16.32 8.19 -10.53
N ALA A 140 -15.77 8.80 -11.56
CA ALA A 140 -16.54 9.57 -12.55
C ALA A 140 -17.34 8.68 -13.50
N THR A 141 -16.82 7.49 -13.88
CA THR A 141 -17.45 6.62 -14.89
C THR A 141 -18.33 5.53 -14.29
N GLN A 142 -17.98 5.00 -13.14
CA GLN A 142 -18.65 3.84 -12.54
C GLN A 142 -19.27 4.13 -11.16
N GLY A 143 -19.13 5.34 -10.66
CA GLY A 143 -19.65 5.72 -9.34
C GLY A 143 -18.95 5.02 -8.15
N ILE A 144 -17.85 4.31 -8.40
CA ILE A 144 -17.09 3.62 -7.35
C ILE A 144 -16.09 4.60 -6.76
N VAL A 145 -16.31 5.02 -5.51
CA VAL A 145 -15.41 5.93 -4.80
C VAL A 145 -14.26 5.16 -4.17
N ILE A 146 -13.06 5.32 -4.72
CA ILE A 146 -11.83 4.77 -4.15
C ILE A 146 -11.25 5.80 -3.18
N LEU A 147 -11.40 5.55 -1.88
CA LEU A 147 -10.88 6.43 -0.83
C LEU A 147 -9.42 6.08 -0.53
N ILE A 148 -8.51 6.91 -1.01
CA ILE A 148 -7.10 6.83 -0.62
C ILE A 148 -6.91 7.65 0.65
N THR A 149 -6.86 6.98 1.80
CA THR A 149 -6.63 7.63 3.09
C THR A 149 -5.15 8.02 3.23
N PRO A 150 -4.80 9.12 3.90
CA PRO A 150 -3.39 9.48 4.15
C PRO A 150 -2.60 8.36 4.84
N LEU A 151 -3.26 7.60 5.71
CA LEU A 151 -2.65 6.45 6.39
C LEU A 151 -2.28 5.33 5.42
N THR A 152 -3.14 5.02 4.43
CA THR A 152 -2.84 4.02 3.41
C THR A 152 -1.73 4.49 2.48
N ALA A 153 -1.72 5.77 2.11
CA ALA A 153 -0.64 6.37 1.33
C ALA A 153 0.71 6.28 2.05
N ALA A 154 0.76 6.65 3.33
CA ALA A 154 1.96 6.52 4.17
C ALA A 154 2.39 5.06 4.34
N GLY A 155 1.44 4.13 4.48
CA GLY A 155 1.72 2.70 4.58
C GLY A 155 2.37 2.15 3.30
N VAL A 156 1.84 2.50 2.13
CA VAL A 156 2.42 2.11 0.83
C VAL A 156 3.81 2.72 0.66
N PHE A 157 4.02 3.99 1.03
CA PHE A 157 5.34 4.62 1.01
C PHE A 157 6.33 3.86 1.91
N GLY A 158 5.92 3.52 3.13
CA GLY A 158 6.75 2.74 4.07
C GLY A 158 7.15 1.38 3.50
N ILE A 159 6.22 0.65 2.89
CA ILE A 159 6.48 -0.64 2.22
C ILE A 159 7.45 -0.43 1.05
N THR A 160 7.27 0.60 0.24
CA THR A 160 8.16 0.92 -0.90
C THR A 160 9.59 1.21 -0.43
N VAL A 161 9.76 2.00 0.63
CA VAL A 161 11.07 2.28 1.22
C VAL A 161 11.71 1.00 1.78
N LEU A 162 10.96 0.20 2.53
CA LEU A 162 11.46 -1.07 3.08
C LEU A 162 11.88 -2.04 1.96
N MET A 163 11.12 -2.10 0.88
CA MET A 163 11.44 -2.90 -0.30
C MET A 163 12.73 -2.44 -0.97
N CYS A 164 12.90 -1.13 -1.20
CA CYS A 164 14.08 -0.58 -1.85
C CYS A 164 15.33 -0.71 -0.97
N VAL A 165 15.24 -0.39 0.32
CA VAL A 165 16.36 -0.53 1.27
C VAL A 165 16.72 -2.01 1.47
N GLY A 166 15.73 -2.89 1.57
CA GLY A 166 15.96 -4.34 1.65
C GLY A 166 16.69 -4.88 0.43
N SER A 167 16.31 -4.43 -0.77
CA SER A 167 16.99 -4.79 -2.03
C SER A 167 18.43 -4.26 -2.07
N ALA A 168 18.65 -3.03 -1.57
CA ALA A 168 19.99 -2.45 -1.46
C ALA A 168 20.91 -3.27 -0.55
N LEU A 169 20.42 -3.68 0.63
CA LEU A 169 21.19 -4.53 1.54
C LEU A 169 21.55 -5.87 0.91
N PHE A 170 20.66 -6.44 0.12
CA PHE A 170 20.91 -7.68 -0.60
C PHE A 170 21.98 -7.51 -1.69
N ALA A 171 21.92 -6.40 -2.46
CA ALA A 171 22.93 -6.05 -3.45
C ALA A 171 24.32 -5.84 -2.82
N ILE A 172 24.39 -5.13 -1.69
CA ILE A 172 25.62 -4.87 -0.94
C ILE A 172 26.29 -6.18 -0.48
N GLN A 173 25.53 -7.12 0.09
CA GLN A 173 26.08 -8.39 0.56
C GLN A 173 26.74 -9.19 -0.56
N LYS A 174 26.20 -9.12 -1.77
CA LYS A 174 26.73 -9.82 -2.93
C LYS A 174 28.01 -9.16 -3.45
N VAL A 175 28.08 -7.82 -3.44
CA VAL A 175 29.25 -7.05 -3.88
C VAL A 175 30.39 -7.09 -2.85
N SER A 176 30.08 -7.11 -1.56
CA SER A 176 31.08 -7.21 -0.48
C SER A 176 31.91 -8.50 -0.54
N LYS A 177 31.43 -9.53 -1.22
CA LYS A 177 32.13 -10.81 -1.44
C LYS A 177 33.06 -10.81 -2.66
N VAL A 178 33.06 -9.73 -3.44
CA VAL A 178 33.95 -9.59 -4.58
C VAL A 178 35.35 -9.23 -4.09
N ASP A 179 36.31 -10.06 -4.43
CA ASP A 179 37.73 -9.96 -4.00
C ASP A 179 38.35 -8.67 -4.58
N PRO A 180 38.94 -7.79 -3.74
CA PRO A 180 39.62 -6.58 -4.23
C PRO A 180 40.75 -6.86 -5.27
N ALA A 181 41.27 -8.08 -5.31
CA ALA A 181 42.26 -8.50 -6.25
C ALA A 181 41.82 -8.46 -7.74
N ILE A 182 40.51 -8.45 -8.00
CA ILE A 182 39.95 -8.35 -9.37
C ILE A 182 40.22 -6.97 -9.98
N VAL A 183 40.34 -5.91 -9.16
CA VAL A 183 40.62 -4.54 -9.61
C VAL A 183 42.06 -4.38 -10.17
N PHE A 184 42.97 -5.22 -9.73
CA PHE A 184 44.39 -5.18 -10.14
C PHE A 184 44.73 -6.12 -11.29
N LYS A 185 43.79 -6.92 -11.80
CA LYS A 185 43.98 -7.89 -12.87
C LYS A 185 43.48 -7.45 -14.25
N ALA A 186 43.11 -6.18 -14.43
CA ALA A 186 42.67 -5.61 -15.72
C ALA A 186 43.67 -4.60 -16.25
#